data_be65ef8968da72edc40174a373e680de
#
_entry.id   be65ef8968da72edc40174a373e680de
#
_cell.length_a   1.000
_cell.length_b   1.000
_cell.length_c   1.000
_cell.angle_alpha   90.00
_cell.angle_beta   90.00
_cell.angle_gamma   90.00
#
_symmetry.space_group_name_H-M   'P 1'
#
loop_
_entity.id
_entity.type
_entity.pdbx_description
1 polymer ?
#
loop_
_entity_poly.entity_id
_entity_poly.type
_entity_poly.pdbx_seq_one_letter_code
_entity_poly.pdbx_strand_id
1 'polypeptide(L)'
;IFEKVKRAEKEISRVIEVDRARISIGASSIIAEPLLPSLMKSFALSHEEIEYNVTISNKEHLLKLLKEGELDVIIIDSEHIIDPNLEIISIEKCPYVLISSQNYSNIEDIEKDAIITRNTIQNNNKAIELIEDKYGISFNTKINVLGNLEVIKGMVREGVGNVILPYYAVYKDIKKGDFKVIAKIDEIKDGYELIITKDKKDLSQITKFINVVKSHKIVMDSSRH
;
A
#
# COMPACT_ATOMS: atom_id res chain seq x y z
N ILE A 1 30.88 16.97 -2.43
CA ILE A 1 32.06 16.11 -2.67
C ILE A 1 31.99 14.89 -1.75
N PHE A 2 31.78 15.02 -0.44
CA PHE A 2 31.68 13.88 0.51
C PHE A 2 30.56 12.90 0.20
N GLU A 3 29.39 13.38 -0.22
CA GLU A 3 28.27 12.51 -0.63
C GLU A 3 28.57 11.70 -1.89
N LYS A 4 29.25 12.32 -2.87
CA LYS A 4 29.68 11.60 -4.09
C LYS A 4 30.74 10.54 -3.80
N VAL A 5 31.64 10.81 -2.84
CA VAL A 5 32.66 9.82 -2.42
C VAL A 5 32.00 8.65 -1.69
N LYS A 6 31.11 8.90 -0.72
CA LYS A 6 30.33 7.86 -0.05
C LYS A 6 29.50 7.00 -1.02
N ARG A 7 28.94 7.65 -2.04
CA ARG A 7 28.19 6.92 -3.09
C ARG A 7 29.10 6.05 -3.94
N ALA A 8 30.28 6.56 -4.33
CA ALA A 8 31.28 5.79 -5.08
C ALA A 8 31.86 4.63 -4.25
N GLU A 9 32.16 4.84 -2.97
CA GLU A 9 32.61 3.78 -2.06
C GLU A 9 31.55 2.68 -1.88
N LYS A 10 30.28 3.06 -1.79
CA LYS A 10 29.16 2.12 -1.68
C LYS A 10 28.92 1.34 -2.98
N GLU A 11 29.13 1.97 -4.14
CA GLU A 11 29.08 1.30 -5.45
C GLU A 11 30.28 0.35 -5.65
N ILE A 12 31.47 0.75 -5.24
CA ILE A 12 32.67 -0.10 -5.28
C ILE A 12 32.52 -1.31 -4.33
N SER A 13 32.01 -1.11 -3.11
CA SER A 13 31.73 -2.21 -2.19
C SER A 13 30.68 -3.18 -2.74
N ARG A 14 29.67 -2.68 -3.47
CA ARG A 14 28.68 -3.54 -4.18
C ARG A 14 29.29 -4.34 -5.32
N VAL A 15 30.33 -3.84 -5.96
CA VAL A 15 31.06 -4.55 -7.05
C VAL A 15 32.08 -5.56 -6.51
N ILE A 16 32.62 -5.33 -5.32
CA ILE A 16 33.63 -6.20 -4.67
C ILE A 16 32.97 -7.33 -3.86
N GLU A 17 31.77 -7.15 -3.30
CA GLU A 17 30.96 -8.23 -2.74
C GLU A 17 30.31 -9.06 -3.86
N VAL A 18 31.15 -9.65 -4.68
CA VAL A 18 30.78 -10.58 -5.73
C VAL A 18 30.24 -11.85 -5.09
N ASP A 19 28.94 -12.08 -5.19
CA ASP A 19 28.29 -13.30 -5.68
C ASP A 19 26.79 -13.37 -5.39
N ARG A 20 26.20 -12.41 -4.67
CA ARG A 20 24.74 -12.35 -4.56
C ARG A 20 24.21 -10.96 -4.91
N ALA A 21 23.40 -10.90 -5.95
CA ALA A 21 22.67 -9.68 -6.26
C ALA A 21 21.85 -9.26 -5.04
N ARG A 22 21.93 -7.99 -4.63
CA ARG A 22 21.18 -7.47 -3.47
C ARG A 22 20.21 -6.39 -3.94
N ILE A 23 19.02 -6.35 -3.33
CA ILE A 23 18.02 -5.31 -3.56
C ILE A 23 17.51 -4.74 -2.22
N SER A 24 17.48 -3.42 -2.10
CA SER A 24 16.93 -2.70 -0.95
C SER A 24 15.55 -2.13 -1.30
N ILE A 25 14.51 -2.63 -0.64
CA ILE A 25 13.11 -2.36 -0.94
C ILE A 25 12.51 -1.49 0.16
N GLY A 26 11.88 -0.38 -0.21
CA GLY A 26 11.08 0.43 0.71
C GLY A 26 9.58 0.21 0.49
N ALA A 27 8.77 0.27 1.56
CA ALA A 27 7.32 0.24 1.43
C ALA A 27 6.63 1.14 2.45
N SER A 28 5.58 1.85 2.04
CA SER A 28 4.70 2.55 2.99
C SER A 28 3.89 1.55 3.81
N SER A 29 3.53 1.89 5.05
CA SER A 29 2.85 0.95 5.96
C SER A 29 1.52 0.43 5.40
N ILE A 30 0.77 1.28 4.69
CA ILE A 30 -0.51 0.87 4.09
C ILE A 30 -0.34 -0.17 2.97
N ILE A 31 0.83 -0.20 2.34
CA ILE A 31 1.20 -1.20 1.32
C ILE A 31 1.89 -2.40 1.97
N ALA A 32 2.78 -2.16 2.94
CA ALA A 32 3.60 -3.19 3.53
C ALA A 32 2.76 -4.27 4.23
N GLU A 33 1.81 -3.88 5.06
CA GLU A 33 1.01 -4.82 5.84
C GLU A 33 0.21 -5.81 4.96
N PRO A 34 -0.60 -5.37 3.98
CA PRO A 34 -1.41 -6.28 3.19
C PRO A 34 -0.65 -6.99 2.06
N LEU A 35 0.30 -6.32 1.40
CA LEU A 35 0.87 -6.78 0.13
C LEU A 35 2.27 -7.37 0.26
N LEU A 36 3.15 -6.72 1.05
CA LEU A 36 4.57 -7.04 1.04
C LEU A 36 4.89 -8.50 1.40
N PRO A 37 4.24 -9.15 2.40
CA PRO A 37 4.54 -10.54 2.72
C PRO A 37 4.32 -11.49 1.53
N SER A 38 3.24 -11.30 0.75
CA SER A 38 2.96 -12.14 -0.42
C SER A 38 3.88 -11.83 -1.60
N LEU A 39 4.22 -10.57 -1.81
CA LEU A 39 5.21 -10.16 -2.81
C LEU A 39 6.59 -10.73 -2.51
N MET A 40 7.03 -10.63 -1.26
CA MET A 40 8.33 -11.16 -0.84
C MET A 40 8.39 -12.68 -0.90
N LYS A 41 7.31 -13.38 -0.57
CA LYS A 41 7.22 -14.83 -0.77
C LYS A 41 7.41 -15.20 -2.24
N SER A 42 6.69 -14.51 -3.14
CA SER A 42 6.80 -14.77 -4.59
C SER A 42 8.21 -14.45 -5.11
N PHE A 43 8.78 -13.34 -4.66
CA PHE A 43 10.13 -12.93 -5.05
C PHE A 43 11.20 -13.91 -4.57
N ALA A 44 11.16 -14.31 -3.30
CA ALA A 44 12.10 -15.26 -2.71
C ALA A 44 12.05 -16.63 -3.39
N LEU A 45 10.83 -17.13 -3.71
CA LEU A 45 10.68 -18.43 -4.38
C LEU A 45 11.15 -18.41 -5.85
N SER A 46 11.09 -17.26 -6.51
CA SER A 46 11.47 -17.14 -7.93
C SER A 46 12.92 -16.72 -8.13
N HIS A 47 13.56 -16.17 -7.09
CA HIS A 47 14.89 -15.56 -7.18
C HIS A 47 15.68 -15.79 -5.89
N GLU A 48 15.95 -17.07 -5.58
CA GLU A 48 16.67 -17.49 -4.35
C GLU A 48 18.10 -16.95 -4.28
N GLU A 49 18.67 -16.58 -5.44
CA GLU A 49 20.01 -16.02 -5.58
C GLU A 49 20.11 -14.55 -5.14
N ILE A 50 18.97 -13.86 -4.93
CA ILE A 50 18.94 -12.43 -4.60
C ILE A 50 18.74 -12.24 -3.10
N GLU A 51 19.65 -11.54 -2.46
CA GLU A 51 19.47 -11.04 -1.10
C GLU A 51 18.64 -9.75 -1.12
N TYR A 52 17.80 -9.55 -0.12
CA TYR A 52 16.99 -8.35 -0.03
C TYR A 52 16.89 -7.79 1.39
N ASN A 53 16.85 -6.47 1.47
CA ASN A 53 16.53 -5.73 2.68
C ASN A 53 15.18 -5.03 2.49
N VAL A 54 14.40 -4.93 3.57
CA VAL A 54 13.10 -4.25 3.55
C VAL A 54 13.08 -3.15 4.59
N THR A 55 12.67 -1.95 4.17
CA THR A 55 12.47 -0.79 5.03
C THR A 55 11.01 -0.36 4.96
N ILE A 56 10.32 -0.27 6.11
CA ILE A 56 8.95 0.24 6.19
C ILE A 56 9.01 1.62 6.84
N SER A 57 8.48 2.64 6.15
CA SER A 57 8.47 4.01 6.66
C SER A 57 7.37 4.86 6.00
N ASN A 58 7.31 6.15 6.34
CA ASN A 58 6.48 7.10 5.63
C ASN A 58 7.06 7.44 4.24
N LYS A 59 6.23 8.00 3.37
CA LYS A 59 6.57 8.29 1.97
C LYS A 59 7.75 9.24 1.84
N GLU A 60 7.76 10.31 2.63
CA GLU A 60 8.80 11.34 2.56
C GLU A 60 10.17 10.74 2.88
N HIS A 61 10.24 9.91 3.91
CA HIS A 61 11.47 9.24 4.29
C HIS A 61 11.91 8.21 3.24
N LEU A 62 10.97 7.43 2.71
CA LEU A 62 11.26 6.46 1.64
C LEU A 62 11.78 7.15 0.38
N LEU A 63 11.16 8.25 -0.04
CA LEU A 63 11.62 9.05 -1.19
C LEU A 63 13.02 9.64 -0.95
N LYS A 64 13.30 10.09 0.27
CA LYS A 64 14.63 10.54 0.63
C LYS A 64 15.66 9.43 0.50
N LEU A 65 15.43 8.28 1.12
CA LEU A 65 16.34 7.12 1.06
C LEU A 65 16.54 6.62 -0.38
N LEU A 66 15.49 6.64 -1.21
CA LEU A 66 15.60 6.29 -2.63
C LEU A 66 16.53 7.25 -3.38
N LYS A 67 16.37 8.56 -3.18
CA LYS A 67 17.22 9.60 -3.78
C LYS A 67 18.68 9.56 -3.29
N GLU A 68 18.89 9.18 -2.06
CA GLU A 68 20.22 8.98 -1.46
C GLU A 68 20.87 7.67 -1.90
N GLY A 69 20.13 6.81 -2.63
CA GLY A 69 20.60 5.51 -3.11
C GLY A 69 20.68 4.43 -2.03
N GLU A 70 20.06 4.66 -0.87
CA GLU A 70 19.95 3.67 0.21
C GLU A 70 18.90 2.61 -0.07
N LEU A 71 17.86 2.99 -0.83
CA LEU A 71 16.89 2.08 -1.40
C LEU A 71 17.07 2.00 -2.91
N ASP A 72 16.72 0.87 -3.48
CA ASP A 72 16.75 0.63 -4.92
C ASP A 72 15.37 0.81 -5.54
N VAL A 73 14.34 0.49 -4.78
CA VAL A 73 12.94 0.55 -5.19
C VAL A 73 12.05 0.85 -3.98
N ILE A 74 11.01 1.64 -4.19
CA ILE A 74 9.97 1.82 -3.17
C ILE A 74 8.60 1.48 -3.74
N ILE A 75 7.71 0.98 -2.86
CA ILE A 75 6.29 0.76 -3.17
C ILE A 75 5.48 1.62 -2.21
N ILE A 76 4.72 2.54 -2.75
CA ILE A 76 3.87 3.45 -1.99
C ILE A 76 2.46 3.51 -2.58
N ASP A 77 1.50 3.96 -1.80
CA ASP A 77 0.18 4.34 -2.31
C ASP A 77 0.31 5.48 -3.31
N SER A 78 -0.52 5.46 -4.35
CA SER A 78 -0.45 6.40 -5.48
C SER A 78 -0.47 7.85 -5.04
N GLU A 79 0.49 8.62 -5.53
CA GLU A 79 0.63 10.03 -5.25
C GLU A 79 1.14 10.77 -6.50
N HIS A 80 0.77 12.05 -6.64
CA HIS A 80 1.30 12.88 -7.72
C HIS A 80 2.74 13.31 -7.42
N ILE A 81 3.69 12.45 -7.75
CA ILE A 81 5.12 12.74 -7.65
C ILE A 81 5.62 13.20 -9.01
N ILE A 82 6.15 14.41 -9.04
CA ILE A 82 6.78 14.99 -10.24
C ILE A 82 8.27 15.12 -9.95
N ASP A 83 9.06 14.18 -10.43
CA ASP A 83 10.52 14.22 -10.35
C ASP A 83 11.11 13.61 -11.63
N PRO A 84 11.88 14.40 -12.42
CA PRO A 84 12.42 13.94 -13.70
C PRO A 84 13.45 12.81 -13.57
N ASN A 85 14.01 12.58 -12.38
CA ASN A 85 15.00 11.54 -12.13
C ASN A 85 14.36 10.20 -11.70
N LEU A 86 13.07 10.21 -11.41
CA LEU A 86 12.34 9.02 -10.99
C LEU A 86 11.56 8.41 -12.16
N GLU A 87 11.44 7.10 -12.14
CA GLU A 87 10.50 6.35 -12.95
C GLU A 87 9.40 5.82 -12.04
N ILE A 88 8.16 6.15 -12.38
CA ILE A 88 6.96 5.79 -11.61
C ILE A 88 6.19 4.76 -12.41
N ILE A 89 5.98 3.60 -11.82
CA ILE A 89 5.28 2.48 -12.43
C ILE A 89 3.98 2.26 -11.64
N SER A 90 2.87 2.70 -12.19
CA SER A 90 1.56 2.41 -11.60
C SER A 90 1.22 0.94 -11.78
N ILE A 91 0.87 0.26 -10.69
CA ILE A 91 0.66 -1.19 -10.71
C ILE A 91 -0.83 -1.53 -10.81
N GLU A 92 -1.62 -1.14 -9.84
CA GLU A 92 -3.03 -1.50 -9.78
C GLU A 92 -3.85 -0.37 -9.18
N LYS A 93 -5.08 -0.22 -9.71
CA LYS A 93 -6.07 0.69 -9.13
C LYS A 93 -7.28 -0.14 -8.71
N CYS A 94 -7.70 0.04 -7.48
CA CYS A 94 -8.87 -0.61 -6.94
C CYS A 94 -9.83 0.40 -6.29
N PRO A 95 -11.12 0.06 -6.18
CA PRO A 95 -12.10 0.91 -5.52
C PRO A 95 -11.85 1.01 -4.03
N TYR A 96 -12.48 1.98 -3.40
CA TYR A 96 -12.65 2.01 -1.96
C TYR A 96 -13.84 1.13 -1.56
N VAL A 97 -13.76 0.57 -0.36
CA VAL A 97 -14.84 -0.24 0.24
C VAL A 97 -15.10 0.22 1.66
N LEU A 98 -16.37 0.35 1.99
CA LEU A 98 -16.85 0.49 3.36
C LEU A 98 -16.96 -0.90 3.94
N ILE A 99 -16.24 -1.17 5.01
CA ILE A 99 -16.19 -2.48 5.65
C ILE A 99 -16.65 -2.42 7.10
N SER A 100 -17.20 -3.54 7.55
CA SER A 100 -17.61 -3.80 8.92
C SER A 100 -17.33 -5.24 9.33
N SER A 101 -17.22 -5.49 10.62
CA SER A 101 -17.31 -6.85 11.21
C SER A 101 -18.75 -7.28 11.45
N GLN A 102 -19.71 -6.35 11.44
CA GLN A 102 -21.12 -6.59 11.71
C GLN A 102 -21.94 -6.83 10.44
N ASN A 103 -23.11 -7.43 10.63
CA ASN A 103 -24.14 -7.52 9.59
C ASN A 103 -25.15 -6.41 9.80
N TYR A 104 -25.43 -5.65 8.75
CA TYR A 104 -26.53 -4.70 8.74
C TYR A 104 -27.66 -5.26 7.86
N SER A 105 -28.90 -5.11 8.33
CA SER A 105 -30.09 -5.46 7.54
C SER A 105 -30.33 -4.42 6.46
N ASN A 106 -30.08 -3.17 6.78
CA ASN A 106 -30.16 -2.01 5.88
C ASN A 106 -28.89 -1.16 6.02
N ILE A 107 -28.50 -0.48 4.95
CA ILE A 107 -27.31 0.38 4.99
C ILE A 107 -27.48 1.57 5.93
N GLU A 108 -28.70 2.05 6.13
CA GLU A 108 -29.02 3.16 7.03
C GLU A 108 -28.69 2.82 8.50
N ASP A 109 -28.70 1.55 8.87
CA ASP A 109 -28.34 1.13 10.23
C ASP A 109 -26.89 1.46 10.60
N ILE A 110 -26.03 1.70 9.60
CA ILE A 110 -24.61 2.03 9.81
C ILE A 110 -24.39 3.41 10.44
N GLU A 111 -25.38 4.33 10.34
CA GLU A 111 -25.34 5.66 10.98
C GLU A 111 -25.22 5.60 12.51
N LYS A 112 -25.65 4.48 13.11
CA LYS A 112 -25.60 4.26 14.55
C LYS A 112 -24.19 4.01 15.05
N ASP A 113 -23.31 3.58 14.15
CA ASP A 113 -21.94 3.22 14.47
C ASP A 113 -20.95 4.31 14.06
N ALA A 114 -19.79 4.32 14.70
CA ALA A 114 -18.75 5.25 14.36
C ALA A 114 -18.11 4.92 13.00
N ILE A 115 -17.71 5.96 12.27
CA ILE A 115 -16.77 5.81 11.15
C ILE A 115 -15.33 6.08 11.64
N ILE A 116 -14.47 5.10 11.48
CA ILE A 116 -13.06 5.22 11.82
C ILE A 116 -12.32 5.85 10.63
N THR A 117 -11.60 6.91 10.90
CA THR A 117 -10.88 7.70 9.88
C THR A 117 -9.39 7.68 10.14
N ARG A 118 -8.62 7.84 9.07
CA ARG A 118 -7.18 8.03 9.11
C ARG A 118 -6.81 9.20 8.21
N ASN A 119 -6.39 10.31 8.81
CA ASN A 119 -6.10 11.56 8.07
C ASN A 119 -4.97 11.43 7.04
N THR A 120 -4.16 10.39 7.14
CA THR A 120 -3.05 10.14 6.19
C THR A 120 -3.47 9.35 4.94
N ILE A 121 -4.73 8.88 4.87
CA ILE A 121 -5.25 8.22 3.66
C ILE A 121 -5.82 9.31 2.76
N GLN A 122 -5.16 9.53 1.64
CA GLN A 122 -5.63 10.40 0.58
C GLN A 122 -7.05 9.94 0.15
N ASN A 123 -7.94 10.86 -0.10
CA ASN A 123 -9.32 10.58 -0.48
C ASN A 123 -10.25 9.98 0.59
N ASN A 124 -9.82 9.77 1.83
CA ASN A 124 -10.71 9.17 2.84
C ASN A 124 -11.95 10.04 3.12
N ASN A 125 -11.78 11.35 3.27
CA ASN A 125 -12.90 12.26 3.48
C ASN A 125 -13.85 12.29 2.27
N LYS A 126 -13.29 12.33 1.05
CA LYS A 126 -14.10 12.28 -0.17
C LYS A 126 -14.86 10.95 -0.30
N ALA A 127 -14.27 9.85 0.14
CA ALA A 127 -14.95 8.56 0.14
C ALA A 127 -16.11 8.51 1.14
N ILE A 128 -15.95 9.15 2.30
CA ILE A 128 -17.05 9.31 3.28
C ILE A 128 -18.19 10.15 2.68
N GLU A 129 -17.89 11.32 2.12
CA GLU A 129 -18.88 12.19 1.47
C GLU A 129 -19.65 11.45 0.38
N LEU A 130 -18.97 10.67 -0.47
CA LEU A 130 -19.62 9.90 -1.52
C LEU A 130 -20.58 8.82 -0.98
N ILE A 131 -20.25 8.19 0.15
CA ILE A 131 -21.15 7.23 0.80
C ILE A 131 -22.34 7.94 1.42
N GLU A 132 -22.11 9.03 2.14
CA GLU A 132 -23.17 9.84 2.77
C GLU A 132 -24.16 10.32 1.70
N ASP A 133 -23.67 10.87 0.58
CA ASP A 133 -24.50 11.37 -0.53
C ASP A 133 -25.25 10.24 -1.24
N LYS A 134 -24.56 9.11 -1.54
CA LYS A 134 -25.14 8.01 -2.31
C LYS A 134 -26.27 7.32 -1.61
N TYR A 135 -26.18 7.18 -0.28
CA TYR A 135 -27.14 6.42 0.51
C TYR A 135 -28.03 7.31 1.39
N GLY A 136 -27.85 8.63 1.37
CA GLY A 136 -28.61 9.58 2.17
C GLY A 136 -28.39 9.42 3.68
N ILE A 137 -27.21 8.97 4.09
CA ILE A 137 -26.82 8.72 5.47
C ILE A 137 -25.86 9.78 5.98
N SER A 138 -25.63 9.81 7.30
CA SER A 138 -24.66 10.72 7.91
C SER A 138 -23.96 10.02 9.08
N PHE A 139 -22.62 9.98 9.06
CA PHE A 139 -21.85 9.41 10.15
C PHE A 139 -21.74 10.42 11.31
N ASN A 140 -22.57 10.22 12.34
CA ASN A 140 -22.64 11.11 13.50
C ASN A 140 -21.41 11.05 14.40
N THR A 141 -20.70 9.92 14.42
CA THR A 141 -19.50 9.72 15.24
C THR A 141 -18.29 9.40 14.35
N LYS A 142 -17.26 10.25 14.43
CA LYS A 142 -15.99 10.06 13.71
C LYS A 142 -14.86 9.81 14.71
N ILE A 143 -14.15 8.67 14.53
CA ILE A 143 -12.99 8.31 15.34
C ILE A 143 -11.73 8.45 14.48
N ASN A 144 -10.88 9.43 14.82
CA ASN A 144 -9.65 9.62 14.06
C ASN A 144 -8.49 8.84 14.69
N VAL A 145 -7.88 7.95 13.92
CA VAL A 145 -6.76 7.11 14.36
C VAL A 145 -5.47 7.54 13.65
N LEU A 146 -4.52 7.98 14.45
CA LEU A 146 -3.15 8.25 14.03
C LEU A 146 -2.29 7.00 14.31
N GLY A 147 -2.32 6.03 13.43
CA GLY A 147 -1.64 4.77 13.68
C GLY A 147 -1.48 3.91 12.44
N ASN A 148 -1.05 2.66 12.65
CA ASN A 148 -0.93 1.71 11.59
C ASN A 148 -2.30 1.12 11.19
N LEU A 149 -2.35 0.50 10.03
CA LEU A 149 -3.56 -0.06 9.46
C LEU A 149 -4.14 -1.20 10.33
N GLU A 150 -3.29 -2.01 10.95
CA GLU A 150 -3.74 -3.15 11.78
C GLU A 150 -4.47 -2.70 13.05
N VAL A 151 -4.13 -1.54 13.63
CA VAL A 151 -4.89 -0.97 14.75
C VAL A 151 -6.30 -0.63 14.29
N ILE A 152 -6.45 0.02 13.13
CA ILE A 152 -7.76 0.37 12.56
C ILE A 152 -8.58 -0.91 12.30
N LYS A 153 -7.96 -1.90 11.64
CA LYS A 153 -8.62 -3.19 11.36
C LYS A 153 -9.00 -3.93 12.65
N GLY A 154 -8.14 -3.86 13.68
CA GLY A 154 -8.44 -4.40 15.00
C GLY A 154 -9.67 -3.75 15.63
N MET A 155 -9.79 -2.42 15.57
CA MET A 155 -10.98 -1.71 16.08
C MET A 155 -12.25 -2.12 15.34
N VAL A 156 -12.19 -2.32 14.02
CA VAL A 156 -13.34 -2.83 13.24
C VAL A 156 -13.70 -4.25 13.66
N ARG A 157 -12.72 -5.15 13.87
CA ARG A 157 -12.96 -6.52 14.35
C ARG A 157 -13.66 -6.54 15.71
N GLU A 158 -13.28 -5.65 16.61
CA GLU A 158 -13.90 -5.50 17.93
C GLU A 158 -15.26 -4.76 17.91
N GLY A 159 -15.73 -4.33 16.73
CA GLY A 159 -17.02 -3.68 16.59
C GLY A 159 -17.05 -2.22 17.09
N VAL A 160 -15.89 -1.56 17.19
CA VAL A 160 -15.81 -0.14 17.61
C VAL A 160 -16.42 0.79 16.57
N GLY A 161 -16.42 0.37 15.29
CA GLY A 161 -16.97 1.14 14.19
C GLY A 161 -16.61 0.53 12.84
N ASN A 162 -16.92 1.28 11.80
CA ASN A 162 -16.72 0.92 10.40
C ASN A 162 -15.59 1.75 9.80
N VAL A 163 -15.01 1.32 8.68
CA VAL A 163 -13.94 2.07 8.01
C VAL A 163 -14.09 2.00 6.50
N ILE A 164 -13.69 3.05 5.81
CA ILE A 164 -13.57 3.08 4.36
C ILE A 164 -12.08 3.02 4.00
N LEU A 165 -11.71 2.00 3.23
CA LEU A 165 -10.32 1.74 2.83
C LEU A 165 -10.24 1.33 1.35
N PRO A 166 -9.09 1.54 0.69
CA PRO A 166 -8.84 0.91 -0.60
C PRO A 166 -8.93 -0.60 -0.49
N TYR A 167 -9.52 -1.27 -1.48
CA TYR A 167 -9.75 -2.72 -1.44
C TYR A 167 -8.46 -3.53 -1.21
N TYR A 168 -7.32 -3.08 -1.78
CA TYR A 168 -6.03 -3.76 -1.57
C TYR A 168 -5.60 -3.84 -0.10
N ALA A 169 -6.07 -2.89 0.74
CA ALA A 169 -5.70 -2.84 2.14
C ALA A 169 -6.42 -3.91 3.00
N VAL A 170 -7.55 -4.42 2.54
CA VAL A 170 -8.47 -5.28 3.32
C VAL A 170 -8.89 -6.58 2.61
N TYR A 171 -8.45 -6.82 1.38
CA TYR A 171 -8.91 -7.97 0.59
C TYR A 171 -8.65 -9.33 1.26
N LYS A 172 -7.56 -9.46 2.02
CA LYS A 172 -7.25 -10.70 2.75
C LYS A 172 -8.20 -10.94 3.90
N ASP A 173 -8.57 -9.88 4.63
CA ASP A 173 -9.48 -9.94 5.75
C ASP A 173 -10.91 -10.25 5.26
N ILE A 174 -11.30 -9.65 4.12
CA ILE A 174 -12.58 -9.94 3.46
C ILE A 174 -12.63 -11.41 2.99
N LYS A 175 -11.54 -11.90 2.38
CA LYS A 175 -11.47 -13.32 1.95
C LYS A 175 -11.52 -14.31 3.11
N LYS A 176 -10.97 -13.96 4.26
CA LYS A 176 -11.05 -14.76 5.49
C LYS A 176 -12.44 -14.72 6.13
N GLY A 177 -13.25 -13.71 5.79
CA GLY A 177 -14.56 -13.50 6.40
C GLY A 177 -14.51 -12.65 7.67
N ASP A 178 -13.37 -12.04 7.99
CA ASP A 178 -13.21 -11.13 9.13
C ASP A 178 -14.01 -9.84 8.92
N PHE A 179 -14.12 -9.40 7.66
CA PHE A 179 -14.86 -8.20 7.27
C PHE A 179 -15.86 -8.48 6.16
N LYS A 180 -16.94 -7.73 6.18
CA LYS A 180 -17.96 -7.66 5.13
C LYS A 180 -17.86 -6.32 4.42
N VAL A 181 -18.01 -6.36 3.10
CA VAL A 181 -18.16 -5.16 2.29
C VAL A 181 -19.61 -4.70 2.39
N ILE A 182 -19.82 -3.54 2.96
CA ILE A 182 -21.15 -2.92 3.11
C ILE A 182 -21.47 -2.09 1.88
N ALA A 183 -20.48 -1.35 1.36
CA ALA A 183 -20.63 -0.57 0.15
C ALA A 183 -19.31 -0.48 -0.61
N LYS A 184 -19.43 -0.30 -1.93
CA LYS A 184 -18.32 -0.10 -2.85
C LYS A 184 -18.38 1.30 -3.46
N ILE A 185 -17.23 1.94 -3.57
CA ILE A 185 -17.06 3.28 -4.12
C ILE A 185 -16.14 3.15 -5.34
N ASP A 186 -16.73 3.11 -6.53
CA ASP A 186 -16.01 3.01 -7.80
C ASP A 186 -15.58 4.37 -8.37
N GLU A 187 -16.16 5.44 -7.87
CA GLU A 187 -15.92 6.83 -8.25
C GLU A 187 -14.50 7.29 -7.86
N ILE A 188 -13.95 6.67 -6.83
CA ILE A 188 -12.57 6.88 -6.40
C ILE A 188 -11.83 5.56 -6.57
N LYS A 189 -10.74 5.60 -7.31
CA LYS A 189 -9.82 4.46 -7.45
C LYS A 189 -8.46 4.88 -6.95
N ASP A 190 -7.97 4.12 -5.99
CA ASP A 190 -6.61 4.27 -5.48
C ASP A 190 -5.80 3.03 -5.87
N GLY A 191 -4.51 3.21 -5.94
CA GLY A 191 -3.59 2.14 -6.29
C GLY A 191 -2.30 2.26 -5.54
N TYR A 192 -1.33 1.54 -6.01
CA TYR A 192 0.03 1.67 -5.53
C TYR A 192 1.00 1.79 -6.69
N GLU A 193 2.09 2.44 -6.41
CA GLU A 193 3.13 2.76 -7.36
C GLU A 193 4.44 2.19 -6.90
N LEU A 194 5.19 1.70 -7.86
CA LEU A 194 6.55 1.30 -7.69
C LEU A 194 7.43 2.40 -8.26
N ILE A 195 8.35 2.91 -7.48
CA ILE A 195 9.20 4.04 -7.86
C ILE A 195 10.66 3.62 -7.76
N ILE A 196 11.41 3.93 -8.80
CA ILE A 196 12.84 3.69 -8.91
C ILE A 196 13.54 4.96 -9.43
N THR A 197 14.83 5.05 -9.26
CA THR A 197 15.64 6.04 -9.96
C THR A 197 15.93 5.55 -11.39
N LYS A 198 15.91 6.47 -12.37
CA LYS A 198 16.06 6.10 -13.79
C LYS A 198 17.39 5.43 -14.13
N ASP A 199 18.44 5.74 -13.38
CA ASP A 199 19.77 5.14 -13.55
C ASP A 199 19.83 3.66 -13.13
N LYS A 200 18.86 3.18 -12.34
CA LYS A 200 18.81 1.81 -11.83
C LYS A 200 17.81 0.90 -12.55
N LYS A 201 17.02 1.44 -13.48
CA LYS A 201 15.91 0.70 -14.11
C LYS A 201 16.32 -0.59 -14.83
N ASP A 202 17.53 -0.62 -15.38
CA ASP A 202 18.02 -1.75 -16.17
C ASP A 202 18.79 -2.78 -15.32
N LEU A 203 18.88 -2.58 -14.00
CA LEU A 203 19.49 -3.56 -13.10
C LEU A 203 18.62 -4.83 -13.01
N SER A 204 19.24 -5.98 -13.24
CA SER A 204 18.56 -7.28 -13.33
C SER A 204 17.67 -7.57 -12.12
N GLN A 205 18.17 -7.37 -10.89
CA GLN A 205 17.42 -7.61 -9.66
C GLN A 205 16.19 -6.69 -9.52
N ILE A 206 16.28 -5.44 -10.00
CA ILE A 206 15.16 -4.49 -9.99
C ILE A 206 14.11 -4.91 -11.02
N THR A 207 14.52 -5.24 -12.24
CA THR A 207 13.62 -5.74 -13.28
C THR A 207 12.88 -7.01 -12.84
N LYS A 208 13.57 -7.95 -12.19
CA LYS A 208 12.97 -9.16 -11.62
C LYS A 208 11.92 -8.82 -10.56
N PHE A 209 12.24 -7.89 -9.65
CA PHE A 209 11.29 -7.46 -8.61
C PHE A 209 10.07 -6.76 -9.21
N ILE A 210 10.26 -5.85 -10.17
CA ILE A 210 9.16 -5.18 -10.90
C ILE A 210 8.22 -6.21 -11.54
N ASN A 211 8.76 -7.26 -12.16
CA ASN A 211 7.96 -8.30 -12.81
C ASN A 211 7.13 -9.09 -11.79
N VAL A 212 7.68 -9.41 -10.62
CA VAL A 212 6.95 -10.05 -9.53
C VAL A 212 5.81 -9.15 -9.05
N VAL A 213 6.07 -7.86 -8.85
CA VAL A 213 5.04 -6.91 -8.41
C VAL A 213 3.94 -6.78 -9.47
N LYS A 214 4.29 -6.65 -10.76
CA LYS A 214 3.31 -6.57 -11.86
C LYS A 214 2.48 -7.84 -12.05
N SER A 215 3.02 -8.99 -11.72
CA SER A 215 2.30 -10.28 -11.80
C SER A 215 1.35 -10.51 -10.62
N HIS A 216 1.56 -9.79 -9.52
CA HIS A 216 0.75 -9.91 -8.33
C HIS A 216 -0.57 -9.14 -8.50
N LYS A 217 -1.67 -9.89 -8.78
CA LYS A 217 -3.00 -9.30 -9.00
C LYS A 217 -3.88 -9.48 -7.77
N ILE A 218 -4.54 -8.40 -7.37
CA ILE A 218 -5.58 -8.41 -6.34
C ILE A 218 -6.92 -8.48 -7.05
N VAL A 219 -7.48 -9.68 -7.20
CA VAL A 219 -8.78 -9.87 -7.85
C VAL A 219 -9.89 -9.62 -6.83
N MET A 220 -10.76 -8.66 -7.11
CA MET A 220 -12.00 -8.46 -6.41
C MET A 220 -13.01 -9.51 -6.89
N ASP A 221 -13.46 -10.38 -5.99
CA ASP A 221 -14.48 -11.37 -6.31
C ASP A 221 -15.82 -10.67 -6.48
N SER A 222 -16.31 -10.65 -7.71
CA SER A 222 -17.59 -10.00 -8.07
C SER A 222 -18.84 -10.78 -7.60
N SER A 223 -18.66 -11.94 -6.99
CA SER A 223 -19.76 -12.87 -6.66
C SER A 223 -20.28 -12.75 -5.22
N ARG A 224 -19.77 -11.82 -4.42
CA ARG A 224 -20.20 -11.62 -3.02
C ARG A 224 -20.74 -10.21 -2.80
N HIS A 225 -21.92 -9.97 -3.35
CA HIS A 225 -22.76 -8.79 -3.04
C HIS A 225 -24.15 -9.27 -2.68
#